data_f63c699c6b60947301799bfa89d55218
#
_entry.id   f63c699c6b60947301799bfa89d55218
#
_cell.length_a   1.000
_cell.length_b   1.000
_cell.length_c   1.000
_cell.angle_alpha   90.00
_cell.angle_beta   90.00
_cell.angle_gamma   90.00
#
_symmetry.space_group_name_H-M   'P 1'
#
loop_
_entity.id
_entity.type
_entity.pdbx_description
1 polymer ?
#
loop_
_entity_poly.entity_id
_entity_poly.type
_entity_poly.pdbx_seq_one_letter_code
_entity_poly.pdbx_strand_id
1 'polypeptide(L)'
;MEKTVLTQEEIKQLTSLQEQQNNFVIRLGEIEYQVNLLLQQKEKIKEEIKSFEASQVKLAQELETKYGKGSVNVDTGEFIKA
;
A
#
# COMPACT_ATOMS: atom_id res chain seq x y z
N MET A 1 -26.00 -46.27 -17.47
CA MET A 1 -25.05 -45.18 -17.59
C MET A 1 -23.81 -45.65 -18.35
N GLU A 2 -23.61 -45.10 -19.51
CA GLU A 2 -22.45 -45.48 -20.34
C GLU A 2 -21.21 -44.75 -19.86
N LYS A 3 -20.12 -45.48 -19.75
CA LYS A 3 -18.80 -44.94 -19.45
C LYS A 3 -17.99 -44.81 -20.71
N THR A 4 -17.60 -43.61 -21.03
CA THR A 4 -16.71 -43.36 -22.16
C THR A 4 -15.33 -43.01 -21.63
N VAL A 5 -14.31 -43.62 -22.17
CA VAL A 5 -12.94 -43.38 -21.73
C VAL A 5 -12.31 -42.35 -22.64
N LEU A 6 -11.71 -41.32 -22.04
CA LEU A 6 -11.00 -40.31 -22.79
C LEU A 6 -9.69 -40.85 -23.36
N THR A 7 -9.23 -40.26 -24.46
CA THR A 7 -7.92 -40.59 -25.01
C THR A 7 -6.82 -40.07 -24.09
N GLN A 8 -5.62 -40.63 -24.23
CA GLN A 8 -4.45 -40.20 -23.47
C GLN A 8 -4.15 -38.71 -23.71
N GLU A 9 -4.33 -38.28 -24.95
CA GLU A 9 -4.12 -36.89 -25.34
C GLU A 9 -5.08 -35.97 -24.59
N GLU A 10 -6.35 -36.35 -24.56
CA GLU A 10 -7.38 -35.59 -23.86
C GLU A 10 -7.13 -35.53 -22.36
N ILE A 11 -6.67 -36.63 -21.77
CA ILE A 11 -6.31 -36.67 -20.33
C ILE A 11 -5.15 -35.73 -20.05
N LYS A 12 -4.14 -35.69 -20.91
CA LYS A 12 -2.99 -34.80 -20.77
C LYS A 12 -3.42 -33.34 -20.84
N GLN A 13 -4.31 -33.02 -21.77
CA GLN A 13 -4.83 -31.66 -21.90
C GLN A 13 -5.59 -31.22 -20.64
N LEU A 14 -6.45 -32.08 -20.11
CA LEU A 14 -7.20 -31.80 -18.89
C LEU A 14 -6.29 -31.64 -17.69
N THR A 15 -5.29 -32.51 -17.54
CA THR A 15 -4.33 -32.46 -16.47
C THR A 15 -3.53 -31.16 -16.51
N SER A 16 -3.09 -30.76 -17.72
CA SER A 16 -2.36 -29.52 -17.92
C SER A 16 -3.20 -28.31 -17.53
N LEU A 17 -4.46 -28.29 -17.91
CA LEU A 17 -5.37 -27.19 -17.55
C LEU A 17 -5.60 -27.12 -16.05
N GLN A 18 -5.74 -28.26 -15.38
CA GLN A 18 -5.90 -28.32 -13.94
C GLN A 18 -4.67 -27.77 -13.21
N GLU A 19 -3.47 -28.14 -13.69
CA GLU A 19 -2.22 -27.66 -13.13
C GLU A 19 -2.10 -26.14 -13.30
N GLN A 20 -2.46 -25.62 -14.46
CA GLN A 20 -2.46 -24.18 -14.73
C GLN A 20 -3.44 -23.48 -13.80
N GLN A 21 -4.63 -24.02 -13.63
CA GLN A 21 -5.63 -23.44 -12.73
C GLN A 21 -5.11 -23.38 -11.30
N ASN A 22 -4.53 -24.47 -10.81
CA ASN A 22 -3.95 -24.53 -9.45
C ASN A 22 -2.84 -23.50 -9.29
N ASN A 23 -1.98 -23.35 -10.29
CA ASN A 23 -0.91 -22.36 -10.25
C ASN A 23 -1.46 -20.94 -10.20
N PHE A 24 -2.51 -20.65 -10.96
CA PHE A 24 -3.15 -19.34 -10.92
C PHE A 24 -3.76 -19.04 -9.54
N VAL A 25 -4.39 -20.03 -8.93
CA VAL A 25 -4.98 -19.87 -7.60
C VAL A 25 -3.89 -19.58 -6.56
N ILE A 26 -2.78 -20.31 -6.64
CA ILE A 26 -1.64 -20.10 -5.73
C ILE A 26 -1.07 -18.68 -5.90
N ARG A 27 -0.85 -18.27 -7.15
CA ARG A 27 -0.30 -16.95 -7.46
C ARG A 27 -1.22 -15.83 -7.00
N LEU A 28 -2.52 -16.02 -7.19
CA LEU A 28 -3.50 -15.05 -6.71
C LEU A 28 -3.47 -14.95 -5.19
N GLY A 29 -3.37 -16.08 -4.50
CA GLY A 29 -3.25 -16.12 -3.05
C GLY A 29 -2.00 -15.40 -2.54
N GLU A 30 -0.87 -15.56 -3.24
CA GLU A 30 0.38 -14.87 -2.90
C GLU A 30 0.23 -13.35 -3.06
N ILE A 31 -0.42 -12.92 -4.14
CA ILE A 31 -0.67 -11.51 -4.40
C ILE A 31 -1.61 -10.94 -3.33
N GLU A 32 -2.66 -11.65 -2.97
CA GLU A 32 -3.59 -11.23 -1.93
C GLU A 32 -2.88 -11.05 -0.59
N TYR A 33 -1.99 -11.95 -0.26
CA TYR A 33 -1.17 -11.84 0.95
C TYR A 33 -0.32 -10.57 0.92
N GLN A 34 0.35 -10.30 -0.21
CA GLN A 34 1.16 -9.10 -0.38
C GLN A 34 0.33 -7.83 -0.30
N VAL A 35 -0.87 -7.84 -0.90
CA VAL A 35 -1.81 -6.71 -0.82
C VAL A 35 -2.17 -6.43 0.64
N ASN A 36 -2.46 -7.46 1.43
CA ASN A 36 -2.78 -7.30 2.84
C ASN A 36 -1.61 -6.70 3.63
N LEU A 37 -0.37 -7.12 3.34
CA LEU A 37 0.81 -6.53 3.97
C LEU A 37 0.95 -5.05 3.61
N LEU A 38 0.71 -4.71 2.35
CA LEU A 38 0.77 -3.32 1.90
C LEU A 38 -0.31 -2.47 2.55
N LEU A 39 -1.50 -3.01 2.73
CA LEU A 39 -2.58 -2.32 3.44
C LEU A 39 -2.20 -2.02 4.89
N GLN A 40 -1.55 -2.96 5.56
CA GLN A 40 -1.07 -2.76 6.93
C GLN A 40 0.01 -1.67 6.98
N GLN A 41 0.93 -1.68 6.03
CA GLN A 41 1.96 -0.65 5.91
C GLN A 41 1.33 0.71 5.65
N LYS A 42 0.32 0.77 4.81
CA LYS A 42 -0.41 1.99 4.50
C LYS A 42 -1.06 2.57 5.75
N GLU A 43 -1.70 1.74 6.57
CA GLU A 43 -2.32 2.20 7.82
C GLU A 43 -1.28 2.76 8.79
N LYS A 44 -0.13 2.10 8.89
CA LYS A 44 0.96 2.57 9.73
C LYS A 44 1.47 3.94 9.28
N ILE A 45 1.68 4.11 7.98
CA ILE A 45 2.13 5.37 7.41
C ILE A 45 1.09 6.47 7.62
N LYS A 46 -0.20 6.15 7.50
CA LYS A 46 -1.27 7.10 7.77
C LYS A 46 -1.20 7.64 9.20
N GLU A 47 -0.93 6.78 10.17
CA GLU A 47 -0.78 7.20 11.56
C GLU A 47 0.45 8.10 11.74
N GLU A 48 1.55 7.76 11.08
CA GLU A 48 2.76 8.59 11.10
C GLU A 48 2.51 9.95 10.48
N ILE A 49 1.75 10.02 9.38
CA ILE A 49 1.38 11.28 8.73
C ILE A 49 0.53 12.13 9.66
N LYS A 50 -0.42 11.55 10.37
CA LYS A 50 -1.25 12.28 11.34
C LYS A 50 -0.40 12.91 12.43
N SER A 51 0.54 12.15 12.98
CA SER A 51 1.47 12.66 13.99
C SER A 51 2.34 13.78 13.44
N PHE A 52 2.81 13.63 12.22
CA PHE A 52 3.62 14.64 11.54
C PHE A 52 2.83 15.92 11.31
N GLU A 53 1.59 15.83 10.83
CA GLU A 53 0.73 16.99 10.59
C GLU A 53 0.42 17.72 11.90
N ALA A 54 0.17 16.97 12.97
CA ALA A 54 -0.06 17.56 14.29
C ALA A 54 1.18 18.32 14.77
N SER A 55 2.38 17.77 14.54
CA SER A 55 3.63 18.43 14.89
C SER A 55 3.84 19.70 14.07
N GLN A 56 3.48 19.69 12.79
CA GLN A 56 3.59 20.86 11.93
C GLN A 56 2.69 21.99 12.42
N VAL A 57 1.44 21.66 12.75
CA VAL A 57 0.47 22.65 13.25
C VAL A 57 0.97 23.23 14.56
N LYS A 58 1.43 22.39 15.48
CA LYS A 58 1.94 22.81 16.77
C LYS A 58 3.14 23.78 16.62
N LEU A 59 4.08 23.41 15.77
CA LEU A 59 5.26 24.25 15.52
C LEU A 59 4.86 25.58 14.88
N ALA A 60 3.94 25.56 13.92
CA ALA A 60 3.45 26.76 13.27
C ALA A 60 2.80 27.71 14.30
N GLN A 61 2.01 27.16 15.22
CA GLN A 61 1.37 27.93 16.27
C GLN A 61 2.41 28.55 17.24
N GLU A 62 3.41 27.75 17.61
CA GLU A 62 4.48 28.23 18.49
C GLU A 62 5.27 29.36 17.84
N LEU A 63 5.58 29.25 16.56
CA LEU A 63 6.30 30.27 15.82
C LEU A 63 5.44 31.52 15.63
N GLU A 64 4.16 31.38 15.37
CA GLU A 64 3.24 32.51 15.26
C GLU A 64 3.11 33.23 16.58
N THR A 65 3.04 32.52 17.70
CA THR A 65 2.98 33.09 19.03
C THR A 65 4.26 33.86 19.35
N LYS A 66 5.40 33.35 18.94
CA LYS A 66 6.72 33.94 19.23
C LYS A 66 7.05 35.13 18.33
N TYR A 67 6.76 35.01 17.04
CA TYR A 67 7.21 35.99 16.04
C TYR A 67 6.07 36.72 15.33
N GLY A 68 4.82 36.31 15.54
CA GLY A 68 3.67 36.85 14.84
C GLY A 68 3.43 36.15 13.51
N LYS A 69 2.53 36.71 12.73
CA LYS A 69 2.21 36.15 11.41
C LYS A 69 3.29 36.48 10.40
N GLY A 70 3.62 35.51 9.58
CA GLY A 70 4.64 35.66 8.54
C GLY A 70 5.07 34.33 8.00
N SER A 71 6.20 34.34 7.34
CA SER A 71 6.79 33.12 6.76
C SER A 71 8.25 33.00 7.17
N VAL A 72 8.75 31.76 7.15
CA VAL A 72 10.13 31.44 7.50
C VAL A 72 10.85 30.98 6.25
N ASN A 73 12.01 31.55 6.00
CA ASN A 73 12.92 31.02 4.99
C ASN A 73 13.81 29.98 5.68
N VAL A 74 13.54 28.71 5.40
CA VAL A 74 14.22 27.60 6.07
C VAL A 74 15.72 27.57 5.74
N ASP A 75 16.09 28.01 4.54
CA ASP A 75 17.49 28.02 4.10
C ASP A 75 18.34 29.03 4.86
N THR A 76 17.80 30.21 5.13
CA THR A 76 18.53 31.29 5.81
C THR A 76 18.17 31.40 7.29
N GLY A 77 17.04 30.80 7.73
CA GLY A 77 16.53 30.92 9.08
C GLY A 77 15.84 32.26 9.35
N GLU A 78 15.65 33.08 8.32
CA GLU A 78 15.03 34.39 8.47
C GLU A 78 13.52 34.30 8.54
N PHE A 79 12.93 35.10 9.44
CA PHE A 79 11.48 35.26 9.54
C PHE A 79 11.08 36.54 8.81
N ILE A 80 10.10 36.42 7.93
CA ILE A 80 9.56 37.53 7.14
C ILE A 80 8.13 37.82 7.62
N LYS A 81 7.90 38.97 8.19
CA LYS A 81 6.57 39.37 8.62
C LYS A 81 5.63 39.54 7.45
N ALA A 82 4.41 39.09 7.66
CA ALA A 82 3.33 39.30 6.70
C ALA A 82 2.94 40.76 6.59
#